data_429719895b03ea608b9c92465ad47348
#
_entry.id   429719895b03ea608b9c92465ad47348
#
_cell.length_a   1.000
_cell.length_b   1.000
_cell.length_c   1.000
_cell.angle_alpha   90.00
_cell.angle_beta   90.00
_cell.angle_gamma   90.00
#
_symmetry.space_group_name_H-M   'P 1'
#
loop_
_entity.id
_entity.type
_entity.pdbx_description
1 polymer ?
#
loop_
_entity_poly.entity_id
_entity_poly.type
_entity_poly.pdbx_seq_one_letter_code
_entity_poly.pdbx_strand_id
1 'polypeptide(L)'
;MDPPAHRDSTPIGALDAAGLPAEVAALFDVLPNVMFCVKGADNRYVAVNDAFVRRSGRTDRRDVIGARAVDLFPEALANRYEEQDRRVFAEGEPLRDELELIRRPDGRTGWYLTTKLPVVRAGTVVGLVSVSRDLETPSDEGIAMESLGRVVDLVHERLDGPVKVADLAAAADCSEGQLERRMKRVFGLTATQYVLRARVDRAATLLIDTNRPIAEVATECGFSDQANLTRQFGRLIGETPARFRYGRTD
;
A
#
# COMPACT_ATOMS: atom_id res chain seq x y z
N MET A 1 -5.58 -14.55 54.04
CA MET A 1 -4.84 -15.08 52.87
C MET A 1 -5.54 -14.52 51.63
N ASP A 2 -5.12 -13.29 51.27
CA ASP A 2 -5.69 -12.56 50.11
C ASP A 2 -5.14 -13.12 48.79
N PRO A 3 -5.98 -13.22 47.73
CA PRO A 3 -5.52 -13.65 46.43
C PRO A 3 -4.68 -12.55 45.77
N PRO A 4 -3.68 -12.91 44.96
CA PRO A 4 -2.81 -11.94 44.30
C PRO A 4 -3.56 -11.15 43.25
N ALA A 5 -3.42 -9.82 43.31
CA ALA A 5 -3.92 -8.88 42.33
C ALA A 5 -3.27 -9.14 40.98
N HIS A 6 -4.06 -9.54 39.99
CA HIS A 6 -3.70 -9.50 38.59
C HIS A 6 -3.53 -8.03 38.18
N ARG A 7 -2.28 -7.64 38.03
CA ARG A 7 -1.92 -6.44 37.27
C ARG A 7 -1.63 -6.86 35.85
N ASP A 8 -2.63 -6.86 35.03
CA ASP A 8 -2.48 -6.74 33.59
C ASP A 8 -3.22 -5.49 33.15
N SER A 9 -2.55 -4.38 33.25
CA SER A 9 -2.92 -3.15 32.55
C SER A 9 -1.88 -2.86 31.47
N THR A 10 -1.97 -3.60 30.37
CA THR A 10 -1.44 -3.16 29.10
C THR A 10 -2.15 -1.86 28.74
N PRO A 11 -1.44 -0.78 28.40
CA PRO A 11 -2.11 0.45 28.02
C PRO A 11 -2.77 0.26 26.67
N ILE A 12 -4.06 0.03 26.70
CA ILE A 12 -4.98 -0.03 25.55
C ILE A 12 -5.00 1.29 24.75
N GLY A 13 -4.43 2.37 25.30
CA GLY A 13 -4.59 3.73 24.79
C GLY A 13 -3.92 4.09 23.47
N ALA A 14 -2.89 3.36 23.02
CA ALA A 14 -2.16 3.75 21.79
C ALA A 14 -2.75 3.15 20.50
N LEU A 15 -3.39 1.99 20.57
CA LEU A 15 -4.12 1.39 19.44
C LEU A 15 -5.53 1.94 19.30
N ASP A 16 -6.12 2.46 20.38
CA ASP A 16 -7.44 3.10 20.36
C ASP A 16 -7.51 4.35 19.48
N ALA A 17 -6.42 5.07 19.28
CA ALA A 17 -6.39 6.22 18.38
C ALA A 17 -6.57 5.83 16.90
N ALA A 18 -6.06 4.66 16.49
CA ALA A 18 -6.27 4.10 15.15
C ALA A 18 -7.32 2.97 15.12
N GLY A 19 -7.75 2.46 16.30
CA GLY A 19 -8.79 1.46 16.49
C GLY A 19 -8.52 0.09 15.89
N LEU A 20 -7.25 -0.28 15.77
CA LEU A 20 -6.87 -1.62 15.36
C LEU A 20 -6.57 -2.48 16.59
N PRO A 21 -7.15 -3.70 16.71
CA PRO A 21 -6.82 -4.61 17.79
C PRO A 21 -5.33 -4.95 17.81
N ALA A 22 -4.74 -5.11 19.02
CA ALA A 22 -3.33 -5.49 19.19
C ALA A 22 -2.98 -6.81 18.47
N GLU A 23 -3.94 -7.70 18.37
CA GLU A 23 -3.83 -8.98 17.70
C GLU A 23 -3.54 -8.85 16.18
N VAL A 24 -4.00 -7.76 15.55
CA VAL A 24 -3.71 -7.50 14.14
C VAL A 24 -2.22 -7.26 13.93
N ALA A 25 -1.56 -6.47 14.78
CA ALA A 25 -0.11 -6.29 14.72
C ALA A 25 0.63 -7.62 14.98
N ALA A 26 0.16 -8.43 15.94
CA ALA A 26 0.74 -9.72 16.26
C ALA A 26 0.64 -10.73 15.11
N LEU A 27 -0.42 -10.68 14.28
CA LEU A 27 -0.52 -11.52 13.08
C LEU A 27 0.61 -11.24 12.08
N PHE A 28 1.08 -10.00 12.00
CA PHE A 28 2.18 -9.66 11.11
C PHE A 28 3.56 -10.07 11.64
N ASP A 29 3.70 -10.46 12.90
CA ASP A 29 4.97 -10.96 13.45
C ASP A 29 5.38 -12.32 12.87
N VAL A 30 4.40 -13.11 12.40
CA VAL A 30 4.66 -14.39 11.74
C VAL A 30 5.17 -14.23 10.31
N LEU A 31 5.23 -12.99 9.78
CA LEU A 31 5.64 -12.68 8.41
C LEU A 31 6.99 -11.93 8.41
N PRO A 32 8.14 -12.63 8.39
CA PRO A 32 9.46 -12.02 8.58
C PRO A 32 9.86 -11.03 7.46
N ASN A 33 9.29 -11.20 6.27
CA ASN A 33 9.59 -10.39 5.07
C ASN A 33 8.56 -9.29 4.83
N VAL A 34 7.66 -9.04 5.80
CA VAL A 34 6.61 -8.04 5.70
C VAL A 34 6.76 -7.08 6.87
N MET A 35 7.08 -5.82 6.59
CA MET A 35 6.99 -4.74 7.56
C MET A 35 5.52 -4.32 7.68
N PHE A 36 5.04 -4.18 8.90
CA PHE A 36 3.73 -3.65 9.21
C PHE A 36 3.87 -2.48 10.17
N CYS A 37 3.16 -1.39 9.91
CA CYS A 37 3.05 -0.30 10.85
C CYS A 37 1.67 0.37 10.79
N VAL A 38 1.33 1.01 11.90
CA VAL A 38 0.21 1.92 12.04
C VAL A 38 0.75 3.27 12.51
N LYS A 39 0.24 4.34 11.92
CA LYS A 39 0.55 5.71 12.35
C LYS A 39 -0.72 6.44 12.76
N GLY A 40 -0.61 7.26 13.79
CA GLY A 40 -1.64 8.19 14.21
C GLY A 40 -1.74 9.41 13.29
N ALA A 41 -2.73 10.28 13.53
CA ALA A 41 -2.94 11.51 12.75
C ALA A 41 -1.77 12.50 12.82
N ASP A 42 -0.91 12.38 13.83
CA ASP A 42 0.33 13.15 14.03
C ASP A 42 1.54 12.54 13.29
N ASN A 43 1.29 11.53 12.45
CA ASN A 43 2.30 10.79 11.67
C ASN A 43 3.34 10.04 12.53
N ARG A 44 3.01 9.72 13.80
CA ARG A 44 3.85 8.91 14.68
C ARG A 44 3.46 7.45 14.62
N TYR A 45 4.44 6.57 14.76
CA TYR A 45 4.19 5.13 14.83
C TYR A 45 3.46 4.78 16.13
N VAL A 46 2.31 4.13 16.02
CA VAL A 46 1.50 3.67 17.16
C VAL A 46 1.50 2.14 17.28
N ALA A 47 1.75 1.42 16.19
CA ALA A 47 1.97 -0.02 16.21
C ALA A 47 2.95 -0.42 15.11
N VAL A 48 3.77 -1.42 15.38
CA VAL A 48 4.71 -2.02 14.42
C VAL A 48 4.89 -3.50 14.71
N ASN A 49 5.23 -4.29 13.69
CA ASN A 49 5.64 -5.68 13.89
C ASN A 49 7.16 -5.79 14.07
N ASP A 50 7.64 -6.99 14.44
CA ASP A 50 9.06 -7.26 14.66
C ASP A 50 9.91 -7.07 13.40
N ALA A 51 9.36 -7.32 12.21
CA ALA A 51 10.07 -7.07 10.96
C ALA A 51 10.35 -5.57 10.78
N PHE A 52 9.40 -4.69 11.12
CA PHE A 52 9.60 -3.25 11.09
C PHE A 52 10.71 -2.81 12.06
N VAL A 53 10.68 -3.29 13.31
CA VAL A 53 11.70 -2.98 14.34
C VAL A 53 13.09 -3.34 13.82
N ARG A 54 13.26 -4.58 13.34
CA ARG A 54 14.55 -5.00 12.77
C ARG A 54 14.99 -4.15 11.59
N ARG A 55 14.08 -3.83 10.66
CA ARG A 55 14.40 -3.05 9.45
C ARG A 55 14.71 -1.58 9.75
N SER A 56 14.15 -1.02 10.84
CA SER A 56 14.50 0.33 11.29
C SER A 56 15.85 0.39 12.04
N GLY A 57 16.54 -0.76 12.22
CA GLY A 57 17.79 -0.85 12.96
C GLY A 57 17.61 -0.74 14.47
N ARG A 58 16.40 -0.97 14.97
CA ARG A 58 16.07 -0.98 16.41
C ARG A 58 15.97 -2.41 16.92
N THR A 59 16.03 -2.58 18.22
CA THR A 59 15.94 -3.88 18.89
C THR A 59 14.66 -4.04 19.70
N ASP A 60 14.01 -2.93 20.05
CA ASP A 60 12.78 -2.94 20.84
C ASP A 60 11.70 -2.07 20.15
N ARG A 61 10.45 -2.52 20.20
CA ARG A 61 9.30 -1.77 19.70
C ARG A 61 9.14 -0.41 20.37
N ARG A 62 9.51 -0.32 21.65
CA ARG A 62 9.47 0.93 22.43
C ARG A 62 10.35 2.03 21.86
N ASP A 63 11.41 1.67 21.12
CA ASP A 63 12.28 2.63 20.45
C ASP A 63 11.64 3.20 19.17
N VAL A 64 10.54 2.59 18.69
CA VAL A 64 9.85 2.94 17.46
C VAL A 64 8.52 3.63 17.75
N ILE A 65 7.78 3.15 18.75
CA ILE A 65 6.48 3.72 19.11
C ILE A 65 6.64 5.17 19.58
N GLY A 66 5.84 6.07 19.00
CA GLY A 66 5.90 7.52 19.23
C GLY A 66 6.94 8.26 18.38
N ALA A 67 7.85 7.54 17.70
CA ALA A 67 8.79 8.15 16.75
C ALA A 67 8.10 8.50 15.41
N ARG A 68 8.74 9.41 14.65
CA ARG A 68 8.41 9.70 13.25
C ARG A 68 9.43 9.02 12.33
N ALA A 69 9.17 9.01 11.03
CA ALA A 69 10.10 8.43 10.06
C ALA A 69 11.49 9.11 10.09
N VAL A 70 11.53 10.42 10.29
CA VAL A 70 12.77 11.21 10.39
C VAL A 70 13.65 10.84 11.60
N ASP A 71 13.07 10.24 12.63
CA ASP A 71 13.79 9.80 13.84
C ASP A 71 14.44 8.41 13.65
N LEU A 72 14.01 7.66 12.62
CA LEU A 72 14.37 6.26 12.43
C LEU A 72 15.19 6.00 11.15
N PHE A 73 14.97 6.80 10.12
CA PHE A 73 15.54 6.56 8.78
C PHE A 73 16.38 7.74 8.32
N PRO A 74 17.32 7.53 7.39
CA PRO A 74 18.07 8.61 6.74
C PRO A 74 17.13 9.65 6.14
N GLU A 75 17.50 10.92 6.22
CA GLU A 75 16.66 12.07 5.86
C GLU A 75 15.99 11.94 4.49
N ALA A 76 16.75 11.56 3.45
CA ALA A 76 16.21 11.43 2.09
C ALA A 76 15.11 10.38 1.98
N LEU A 77 15.24 9.25 2.70
CA LEU A 77 14.21 8.21 2.73
C LEU A 77 13.02 8.62 3.61
N ALA A 78 13.30 9.20 4.77
CA ALA A 78 12.27 9.65 5.70
C ALA A 78 11.36 10.71 5.06
N ASN A 79 11.94 11.68 4.33
CA ASN A 79 11.19 12.72 3.62
C ASN A 79 10.25 12.12 2.57
N ARG A 80 10.69 11.09 1.83
CA ARG A 80 9.85 10.38 0.87
C ARG A 80 8.69 9.65 1.55
N TYR A 81 8.96 8.94 2.66
CA TYR A 81 7.91 8.24 3.42
C TYR A 81 6.88 9.21 3.99
N GLU A 82 7.32 10.34 4.55
CA GLU A 82 6.42 11.35 5.11
C GLU A 82 5.62 12.09 4.03
N GLU A 83 6.17 12.27 2.84
CA GLU A 83 5.43 12.82 1.69
C GLU A 83 4.29 11.90 1.26
N GLN A 84 4.54 10.62 1.14
CA GLN A 84 3.52 9.62 0.83
C GLN A 84 2.45 9.56 1.93
N ASP A 85 2.87 9.56 3.20
CA ASP A 85 1.95 9.58 4.35
C ASP A 85 1.06 10.83 4.31
N ARG A 86 1.65 12.01 4.01
CA ARG A 86 0.91 13.27 3.89
C ARG A 86 -0.14 13.21 2.79
N ARG A 87 0.16 12.59 1.64
CA ARG A 87 -0.82 12.38 0.58
C ARG A 87 -1.99 11.51 1.07
N VAL A 88 -1.71 10.39 1.72
CA VAL A 88 -2.75 9.51 2.28
C VAL A 88 -3.62 10.26 3.30
N PHE A 89 -3.01 11.10 4.17
CA PHE A 89 -3.77 11.88 5.14
C PHE A 89 -4.59 13.00 4.51
N ALA A 90 -4.06 13.70 3.50
CA ALA A 90 -4.72 14.84 2.88
C ALA A 90 -5.83 14.43 1.90
N GLU A 91 -5.58 13.40 1.11
CA GLU A 91 -6.46 12.95 0.04
C GLU A 91 -7.47 11.89 0.54
N GLY A 92 -7.15 11.18 1.64
CA GLY A 92 -7.93 10.06 2.11
C GLY A 92 -7.88 8.83 1.19
N GLU A 93 -6.99 8.87 0.18
CA GLU A 93 -6.87 7.84 -0.84
C GLU A 93 -5.80 6.80 -0.49
N PRO A 94 -6.04 5.52 -0.77
CA PRO A 94 -5.03 4.48 -0.59
C PRO A 94 -3.83 4.67 -1.54
N LEU A 95 -2.61 4.53 -1.02
CA LEU A 95 -1.41 4.33 -1.82
C LEU A 95 -1.19 2.82 -1.99
N ARG A 96 -1.12 2.35 -3.24
CA ARG A 96 -1.02 0.92 -3.53
C ARG A 96 0.17 0.62 -4.44
N ASP A 97 0.80 -0.52 -4.15
CA ASP A 97 1.88 -1.09 -4.97
C ASP A 97 3.06 -0.11 -5.21
N GLU A 98 3.31 0.80 -4.25
CA GLU A 98 4.42 1.75 -4.32
C GLU A 98 5.74 1.03 -4.12
N LEU A 99 6.69 1.27 -5.03
CA LEU A 99 8.04 0.75 -4.93
C LEU A 99 8.89 1.68 -4.07
N GLU A 100 9.29 1.20 -2.90
CA GLU A 100 10.09 1.94 -1.93
C GLU A 100 11.48 1.33 -1.74
N LEU A 101 12.48 2.19 -1.66
CA LEU A 101 13.82 1.80 -1.23
C LEU A 101 13.90 1.94 0.28
N ILE A 102 14.08 0.83 0.99
CA ILE A 102 14.17 0.80 2.46
C ILE A 102 15.56 0.30 2.86
N ARG A 103 16.17 0.95 3.86
CA ARG A 103 17.44 0.52 4.43
C ARG A 103 17.24 -0.74 5.28
N ARG A 104 18.06 -1.76 5.03
CA ARG A 104 18.10 -3.00 5.82
C ARG A 104 19.03 -2.85 7.03
N PRO A 105 18.90 -3.70 8.06
CA PRO A 105 19.77 -3.65 9.26
C PRO A 105 21.26 -3.84 8.96
N ASP A 106 21.60 -4.55 7.89
CA ASP A 106 22.98 -4.74 7.42
C ASP A 106 23.56 -3.50 6.70
N GLY A 107 22.81 -2.40 6.67
CA GLY A 107 23.20 -1.15 6.03
C GLY A 107 22.90 -1.10 4.53
N ARG A 108 22.57 -2.23 3.90
CA ARG A 108 22.18 -2.28 2.49
C ARG A 108 20.77 -1.75 2.31
N THR A 109 20.48 -1.26 1.11
CA THR A 109 19.11 -0.92 0.72
C THR A 109 18.44 -2.12 0.08
N GLY A 110 17.12 -2.22 0.25
CA GLY A 110 16.29 -3.23 -0.41
C GLY A 110 15.02 -2.61 -0.95
N TRP A 111 14.52 -3.17 -2.03
CA TRP A 111 13.26 -2.75 -2.62
C TRP A 111 12.08 -3.45 -1.95
N TYR A 112 11.06 -2.66 -1.67
CA TYR A 112 9.82 -3.08 -1.03
C TYR A 112 8.63 -2.63 -1.86
N LEU A 113 7.60 -3.45 -1.85
CA LEU A 113 6.29 -3.09 -2.40
C LEU A 113 5.40 -2.69 -1.23
N THR A 114 5.02 -1.41 -1.21
CA THR A 114 4.30 -0.80 -0.09
C THR A 114 2.85 -0.48 -0.48
N THR A 115 1.95 -0.80 0.43
CA THR A 115 0.55 -0.35 0.39
C THR A 115 0.25 0.38 1.69
N LYS A 116 -0.33 1.59 1.57
CA LYS A 116 -0.78 2.41 2.70
C LYS A 116 -2.27 2.68 2.56
N LEU A 117 -3.02 2.43 3.62
CA LEU A 117 -4.46 2.65 3.64
C LEU A 117 -4.80 3.69 4.71
N PRO A 118 -5.66 4.69 4.43
CA PRO A 118 -6.17 5.59 5.44
C PRO A 118 -7.07 4.84 6.43
N VAL A 119 -6.96 5.17 7.70
CA VAL A 119 -7.92 4.76 8.73
C VAL A 119 -8.93 5.88 8.90
N VAL A 120 -10.16 5.64 8.42
CA VAL A 120 -11.22 6.65 8.44
C VAL A 120 -12.21 6.35 9.55
N ARG A 121 -12.57 7.38 10.35
CA ARG A 121 -13.62 7.33 11.37
C ARG A 121 -14.50 8.57 11.27
N ALA A 122 -15.79 8.36 11.20
CA ALA A 122 -16.78 9.44 11.06
C ALA A 122 -16.40 10.45 9.93
N GLY A 123 -15.90 9.94 8.80
CA GLY A 123 -15.51 10.74 7.64
C GLY A 123 -14.16 11.47 7.76
N THR A 124 -13.42 11.28 8.86
CA THR A 124 -12.10 11.90 9.07
C THR A 124 -10.99 10.84 9.07
N VAL A 125 -9.87 11.13 8.39
CA VAL A 125 -8.69 10.29 8.43
C VAL A 125 -8.01 10.48 9.79
N VAL A 126 -8.01 9.44 10.63
CA VAL A 126 -7.46 9.45 11.99
C VAL A 126 -6.12 8.75 12.11
N GLY A 127 -5.67 8.12 11.03
CA GLY A 127 -4.41 7.40 10.99
C GLY A 127 -4.20 6.75 9.64
N LEU A 128 -3.12 6.01 9.51
CA LEU A 128 -2.87 5.12 8.37
C LEU A 128 -2.33 3.77 8.83
N VAL A 129 -2.59 2.74 8.05
CA VAL A 129 -1.97 1.42 8.18
C VAL A 129 -1.13 1.14 6.95
N SER A 130 0.05 0.58 7.13
CA SER A 130 0.98 0.29 6.04
C SER A 130 1.55 -1.12 6.12
N VAL A 131 1.67 -1.74 4.95
CA VAL A 131 2.37 -3.01 4.75
C VAL A 131 3.42 -2.80 3.67
N SER A 132 4.68 -3.16 3.96
CA SER A 132 5.77 -3.13 3.00
C SER A 132 6.39 -4.51 2.89
N ARG A 133 6.22 -5.16 1.74
CA ARG A 133 6.76 -6.50 1.45
C ARG A 133 8.14 -6.40 0.85
N ASP A 134 9.14 -7.03 1.46
CA ASP A 134 10.50 -7.15 0.91
C ASP A 134 10.45 -7.97 -0.40
N LEU A 135 11.00 -7.44 -1.47
CA LEU A 135 11.05 -8.09 -2.77
C LEU A 135 12.26 -9.02 -2.89
N GLU A 136 13.11 -9.07 -1.84
CA GLU A 136 14.32 -9.91 -1.78
C GLU A 136 15.26 -9.75 -2.98
N THR A 137 15.21 -8.57 -3.61
CA THR A 137 16.00 -8.29 -4.80
C THR A 137 17.46 -8.09 -4.44
N PRO A 138 18.41 -8.70 -5.20
CA PRO A 138 19.83 -8.39 -5.08
C PRO A 138 20.10 -6.91 -5.34
N SER A 139 21.14 -6.37 -4.72
CA SER A 139 21.53 -4.96 -4.81
C SER A 139 21.93 -4.50 -6.23
N ASP A 140 22.32 -5.42 -7.08
CA ASP A 140 22.68 -5.19 -8.50
C ASP A 140 21.46 -4.98 -9.42
N GLU A 141 20.23 -5.27 -8.92
CA GLU A 141 18.98 -5.02 -9.65
C GLU A 141 18.34 -3.66 -9.32
N GLY A 142 18.99 -2.80 -8.55
CA GLY A 142 18.46 -1.49 -8.14
C GLY A 142 17.95 -0.65 -9.31
N ILE A 143 18.69 -0.54 -10.39
CA ILE A 143 18.31 0.20 -11.61
C ILE A 143 17.04 -0.40 -12.24
N ALA A 144 16.90 -1.74 -12.24
CA ALA A 144 15.70 -2.40 -12.76
C ALA A 144 14.46 -2.11 -11.94
N MET A 145 14.60 -1.91 -10.64
CA MET A 145 13.48 -1.61 -9.73
C MET A 145 13.07 -0.14 -9.80
N GLU A 146 14.02 0.79 -9.90
CA GLU A 146 13.69 2.22 -10.15
C GLU A 146 12.94 2.39 -11.47
N SER A 147 13.34 1.63 -12.50
CA SER A 147 12.64 1.67 -13.79
C SER A 147 11.21 1.12 -13.69
N LEU A 148 10.94 0.13 -12.83
CA LEU A 148 9.57 -0.31 -12.56
C LEU A 148 8.76 0.72 -11.76
N GLY A 149 9.39 1.50 -10.89
CA GLY A 149 8.74 2.65 -10.24
C GLY A 149 8.14 3.61 -11.26
N ARG A 150 8.92 4.00 -12.29
CA ARG A 150 8.43 4.84 -13.39
C ARG A 150 7.26 4.21 -14.17
N VAL A 151 7.25 2.88 -14.29
CA VAL A 151 6.10 2.16 -14.91
C VAL A 151 4.85 2.28 -14.06
N VAL A 152 4.97 2.09 -12.75
CA VAL A 152 3.85 2.23 -11.80
C VAL A 152 3.29 3.64 -11.86
N ASP A 153 4.16 4.67 -11.75
CA ASP A 153 3.76 6.07 -11.83
C ASP A 153 3.03 6.38 -13.14
N LEU A 154 3.59 5.95 -14.29
CA LEU A 154 2.98 6.15 -15.60
C LEU A 154 1.61 5.48 -15.73
N VAL A 155 1.43 4.28 -15.16
CA VAL A 155 0.13 3.60 -15.13
C VAL A 155 -0.88 4.40 -14.34
N HIS A 156 -0.53 4.88 -13.14
CA HIS A 156 -1.43 5.66 -12.29
C HIS A 156 -1.80 7.01 -12.92
N GLU A 157 -0.87 7.66 -13.59
CA GLU A 157 -1.12 8.93 -14.30
C GLU A 157 -2.06 8.80 -15.50
N ARG A 158 -2.11 7.61 -16.13
CA ARG A 158 -2.84 7.40 -17.41
C ARG A 158 -3.94 6.35 -17.32
N LEU A 159 -4.52 6.12 -16.15
CA LEU A 159 -5.54 5.08 -15.96
C LEU A 159 -6.80 5.32 -16.80
N ASP A 160 -7.14 6.57 -17.07
CA ASP A 160 -8.31 7.01 -17.85
C ASP A 160 -8.11 6.88 -19.38
N GLY A 161 -6.85 6.76 -19.83
CA GLY A 161 -6.48 6.73 -21.24
C GLY A 161 -5.89 5.40 -21.74
N PRO A 162 -5.48 5.33 -23.00
CA PRO A 162 -4.79 4.15 -23.53
C PRO A 162 -3.39 4.03 -22.94
N VAL A 163 -3.10 2.90 -22.31
CA VAL A 163 -1.76 2.52 -21.83
C VAL A 163 -1.23 1.38 -22.69
N LYS A 164 -0.21 1.66 -23.49
CA LYS A 164 0.44 0.65 -24.34
C LYS A 164 1.64 0.04 -23.61
N VAL A 165 1.86 -1.26 -23.79
CA VAL A 165 3.02 -1.96 -23.21
C VAL A 165 4.33 -1.36 -23.69
N ALA A 166 4.40 -0.90 -24.95
CA ALA A 166 5.56 -0.21 -25.50
C ALA A 166 5.90 1.08 -24.74
N ASP A 167 4.90 1.88 -24.32
CA ASP A 167 5.12 3.10 -23.55
C ASP A 167 5.67 2.78 -22.14
N LEU A 168 5.14 1.71 -21.53
CA LEU A 168 5.62 1.21 -20.23
C LEU A 168 7.07 0.67 -20.33
N ALA A 169 7.39 -0.03 -21.41
CA ALA A 169 8.73 -0.53 -21.65
C ALA A 169 9.73 0.62 -21.88
N ALA A 170 9.32 1.66 -22.62
CA ALA A 170 10.11 2.87 -22.80
C ALA A 170 10.35 3.60 -21.46
N ALA A 171 9.33 3.74 -20.60
CA ALA A 171 9.47 4.31 -19.26
C ALA A 171 10.44 3.52 -18.36
N ALA A 172 10.53 2.21 -18.59
CA ALA A 172 11.45 1.31 -17.89
C ALA A 172 12.85 1.20 -18.52
N ASP A 173 13.13 1.91 -19.61
CA ASP A 173 14.36 1.80 -20.39
C ASP A 173 14.71 0.34 -20.75
N CYS A 174 13.71 -0.43 -21.21
CA CYS A 174 13.91 -1.84 -21.53
C CYS A 174 12.99 -2.31 -22.67
N SER A 175 13.25 -3.52 -23.19
CA SER A 175 12.33 -4.15 -24.15
C SER A 175 11.05 -4.64 -23.46
N GLU A 176 9.96 -4.77 -24.23
CA GLU A 176 8.68 -5.31 -23.73
C GLU A 176 8.85 -6.69 -23.06
N GLY A 177 9.67 -7.57 -23.63
CA GLY A 177 9.95 -8.87 -23.06
C GLY A 177 10.72 -8.82 -21.73
N GLN A 178 11.59 -7.82 -21.54
CA GLN A 178 12.25 -7.57 -20.26
C GLN A 178 11.26 -7.00 -19.23
N LEU A 179 10.42 -6.05 -19.65
CA LEU A 179 9.36 -5.51 -18.81
C LEU A 179 8.44 -6.63 -18.29
N GLU A 180 7.94 -7.49 -19.19
CA GLU A 180 7.05 -8.59 -18.81
C GLU A 180 7.67 -9.54 -17.78
N ARG A 181 8.95 -9.89 -17.93
CA ARG A 181 9.66 -10.72 -16.95
C ARG A 181 9.79 -10.03 -15.59
N ARG A 182 10.11 -8.72 -15.58
CA ARG A 182 10.24 -7.92 -14.36
C ARG A 182 8.89 -7.76 -13.64
N MET A 183 7.83 -7.42 -14.39
CA MET A 183 6.47 -7.27 -13.87
C MET A 183 5.97 -8.58 -13.24
N LYS A 184 6.14 -9.72 -13.93
CA LYS A 184 5.77 -11.02 -13.38
C LYS A 184 6.54 -11.37 -12.12
N ARG A 185 7.85 -11.04 -12.05
CA ARG A 185 8.67 -11.34 -10.89
C ARG A 185 8.27 -10.48 -9.66
N VAL A 186 8.02 -9.19 -9.85
CA VAL A 186 7.73 -8.25 -8.77
C VAL A 186 6.27 -8.27 -8.36
N PHE A 187 5.36 -8.16 -9.33
CA PHE A 187 3.92 -8.03 -9.07
C PHE A 187 3.15 -9.34 -9.25
N GLY A 188 3.76 -10.38 -9.83
CA GLY A 188 3.08 -11.62 -10.20
C GLY A 188 2.15 -11.46 -11.42
N LEU A 189 2.18 -10.32 -12.09
CA LEU A 189 1.27 -9.93 -13.17
C LEU A 189 2.05 -9.54 -14.42
N THR A 190 1.43 -9.70 -15.61
CA THR A 190 1.92 -9.03 -16.83
C THR A 190 1.67 -7.53 -16.75
N ALA A 191 2.33 -6.72 -17.58
CA ALA A 191 2.09 -5.28 -17.65
C ALA A 191 0.62 -4.96 -17.93
N THR A 192 0.00 -5.66 -18.89
CA THR A 192 -1.43 -5.51 -19.21
C THR A 192 -2.35 -5.91 -18.05
N GLN A 193 -2.02 -6.99 -17.33
CA GLN A 193 -2.79 -7.41 -16.15
C GLN A 193 -2.68 -6.40 -15.01
N TYR A 194 -1.49 -5.80 -14.83
CA TYR A 194 -1.27 -4.76 -13.84
C TYR A 194 -2.12 -3.52 -14.11
N VAL A 195 -2.11 -3.01 -15.35
CA VAL A 195 -2.97 -1.89 -15.79
C VAL A 195 -4.45 -2.20 -15.55
N LEU A 196 -4.90 -3.39 -15.94
CA LEU A 196 -6.29 -3.81 -15.74
C LEU A 196 -6.67 -3.84 -14.26
N ARG A 197 -5.79 -4.39 -13.41
CA ARG A 197 -6.00 -4.42 -11.95
C ARG A 197 -6.10 -3.01 -11.39
N ALA A 198 -5.17 -2.12 -11.73
CA ALA A 198 -5.18 -0.73 -11.27
C ALA A 198 -6.47 0.01 -11.66
N ARG A 199 -6.98 -0.23 -12.88
CA ARG A 199 -8.27 0.31 -13.34
C ARG A 199 -9.46 -0.22 -12.54
N VAL A 200 -9.47 -1.52 -12.24
CA VAL A 200 -10.55 -2.15 -11.44
C VAL A 200 -10.50 -1.66 -10.00
N ASP A 201 -9.30 -1.51 -9.42
CA ASP A 201 -9.12 -0.97 -8.07
C ASP A 201 -9.64 0.49 -7.98
N ARG A 202 -9.32 1.34 -8.97
CA ARG A 202 -9.87 2.70 -9.05
C ARG A 202 -11.39 2.70 -9.20
N ALA A 203 -11.94 1.82 -10.06
CA ALA A 203 -13.37 1.70 -10.22
C ALA A 203 -14.07 1.27 -8.93
N ALA A 204 -13.48 0.33 -8.17
CA ALA A 204 -14.00 -0.10 -6.88
C ALA A 204 -14.06 1.07 -5.88
N THR A 205 -13.00 1.90 -5.81
CA THR A 205 -12.96 3.12 -4.99
C THR A 205 -14.09 4.07 -5.38
N LEU A 206 -14.22 4.42 -6.67
CA LEU A 206 -15.26 5.33 -7.15
C LEU A 206 -16.69 4.80 -6.93
N LEU A 207 -16.88 3.47 -7.02
CA LEU A 207 -18.18 2.85 -6.76
C LEU A 207 -18.59 2.93 -5.29
N ILE A 208 -17.61 2.91 -4.37
CA ILE A 208 -17.84 3.03 -2.92
C ILE A 208 -18.08 4.50 -2.53
N ASP A 209 -17.24 5.40 -3.02
CA ASP A 209 -17.13 6.76 -2.52
C ASP A 209 -18.07 7.74 -3.24
N THR A 210 -18.67 7.30 -4.38
CA THR A 210 -19.53 8.16 -5.19
C THR A 210 -20.81 7.46 -5.66
N ASN A 211 -21.83 8.28 -5.98
CA ASN A 211 -23.06 7.83 -6.63
C ASN A 211 -23.05 8.02 -8.15
N ARG A 212 -21.88 8.20 -8.76
CA ARG A 212 -21.75 8.39 -10.22
C ARG A 212 -22.33 7.21 -10.99
N PRO A 213 -22.94 7.43 -12.16
CA PRO A 213 -23.36 6.37 -13.07
C PRO A 213 -22.20 5.41 -13.37
N ILE A 214 -22.48 4.11 -13.41
CA ILE A 214 -21.44 3.09 -13.67
C ILE A 214 -20.77 3.30 -15.02
N ALA A 215 -21.50 3.84 -16.00
CA ALA A 215 -20.96 4.19 -17.30
C ALA A 215 -19.88 5.29 -17.23
N GLU A 216 -20.09 6.30 -16.38
CA GLU A 216 -19.11 7.36 -16.14
C GLU A 216 -17.86 6.80 -15.42
N VAL A 217 -18.06 5.96 -14.40
CA VAL A 217 -16.97 5.26 -13.70
C VAL A 217 -16.15 4.44 -14.70
N ALA A 218 -16.81 3.75 -15.63
CA ALA A 218 -16.11 2.97 -16.67
C ALA A 218 -15.18 3.87 -17.51
N THR A 219 -15.70 4.97 -18.01
CA THR A 219 -14.93 5.92 -18.84
C THR A 219 -13.75 6.51 -18.06
N GLU A 220 -13.99 6.97 -16.82
CA GLU A 220 -12.95 7.58 -15.96
C GLU A 220 -11.84 6.60 -15.58
N CYS A 221 -12.16 5.30 -15.53
CA CYS A 221 -11.17 4.25 -15.28
C CYS A 221 -10.59 3.64 -16.57
N GLY A 222 -10.78 4.26 -17.74
CA GLY A 222 -10.18 3.86 -19.00
C GLY A 222 -10.75 2.57 -19.62
N PHE A 223 -12.00 2.21 -19.27
CA PHE A 223 -12.73 1.15 -19.96
C PHE A 223 -13.48 1.73 -21.16
N SER A 224 -13.58 0.95 -22.24
CA SER A 224 -14.28 1.38 -23.46
C SER A 224 -15.77 1.68 -23.23
N ASP A 225 -16.37 0.96 -22.28
CA ASP A 225 -17.81 1.05 -21.98
C ASP A 225 -18.14 0.35 -20.65
N GLN A 226 -19.36 0.55 -20.16
CA GLN A 226 -19.86 -0.09 -18.93
C GLN A 226 -19.85 -1.61 -19.00
N ALA A 227 -20.11 -2.21 -20.17
CA ALA A 227 -20.16 -3.67 -20.32
C ALA A 227 -18.75 -4.27 -20.16
N ASN A 228 -17.72 -3.58 -20.69
CA ASN A 228 -16.32 -3.96 -20.51
C ASN A 228 -15.91 -3.87 -19.02
N LEU A 229 -16.20 -2.75 -18.33
CA LEU A 229 -15.99 -2.65 -16.89
C LEU A 229 -16.69 -3.80 -16.17
N THR A 230 -17.98 -4.03 -16.41
CA THR A 230 -18.75 -5.08 -15.72
C THR A 230 -18.13 -6.46 -15.89
N ARG A 231 -17.69 -6.80 -17.10
CA ARG A 231 -17.05 -8.09 -17.38
C ARG A 231 -15.70 -8.23 -16.66
N GLN A 232 -14.83 -7.21 -16.74
CA GLN A 232 -13.50 -7.27 -16.14
C GLN A 232 -13.58 -7.20 -14.59
N PHE A 233 -14.46 -6.36 -14.07
CA PHE A 233 -14.73 -6.24 -12.65
C PHE A 233 -15.26 -7.56 -12.07
N GLY A 234 -16.27 -8.16 -12.73
CA GLY A 234 -16.82 -9.46 -12.33
C GLY A 234 -15.77 -10.57 -12.34
N ARG A 235 -14.85 -10.55 -13.31
CA ARG A 235 -13.77 -11.55 -13.40
C ARG A 235 -12.75 -11.41 -12.25
N LEU A 236 -12.43 -10.19 -11.80
CA LEU A 236 -11.40 -9.93 -10.78
C LEU A 236 -11.97 -9.89 -9.37
N ILE A 237 -13.17 -9.36 -9.18
CA ILE A 237 -13.79 -9.14 -7.86
C ILE A 237 -14.80 -10.24 -7.51
N GLY A 238 -15.34 -10.95 -8.51
CA GLY A 238 -16.33 -12.02 -8.32
C GLY A 238 -17.78 -11.54 -8.34
N GLU A 239 -18.03 -10.23 -8.45
CA GLU A 239 -19.39 -9.67 -8.52
C GLU A 239 -19.46 -8.46 -9.48
N THR A 240 -20.68 -8.03 -9.82
CA THR A 240 -20.87 -6.88 -10.73
C THR A 240 -20.62 -5.55 -10.00
N PRO A 241 -20.22 -4.46 -10.73
CA PRO A 241 -20.06 -3.12 -10.14
C PRO A 241 -21.32 -2.63 -9.40
N ALA A 242 -22.51 -2.92 -9.93
CA ALA A 242 -23.77 -2.55 -9.29
C ALA A 242 -23.96 -3.26 -7.96
N ARG A 243 -23.74 -4.58 -7.92
CA ARG A 243 -23.85 -5.37 -6.70
C ARG A 243 -22.78 -4.94 -5.67
N PHE A 244 -21.56 -4.70 -6.10
CA PHE A 244 -20.47 -4.23 -5.25
C PHE A 244 -20.80 -2.89 -4.57
N ARG A 245 -21.45 -1.95 -5.31
CA ARG A 245 -21.90 -0.67 -4.77
C ARG A 245 -22.96 -0.82 -3.68
N TYR A 246 -23.97 -1.66 -3.93
CA TYR A 246 -25.15 -1.78 -3.07
C TYR A 246 -25.06 -2.92 -2.04
N GLY A 247 -24.16 -3.86 -2.19
CA GLY A 247 -24.00 -5.01 -1.28
C GLY A 247 -23.41 -4.69 0.09
N ARG A 248 -23.11 -3.41 0.38
CA ARG A 248 -22.67 -2.92 1.71
C ARG A 248 -23.82 -2.29 2.54
N THR A 249 -25.07 -2.47 2.12
CA THR A 249 -26.25 -1.85 2.78
C THR A 249 -27.05 -2.87 3.61
N ASP A 250 -26.37 -3.87 4.23
CA ASP A 250 -26.97 -4.72 5.25
C ASP A 250 -26.15 -4.66 6.55
#